data_46f6cc0121328696d05de3bd4585ea01
#
_entry.id   46f6cc0121328696d05de3bd4585ea01
#
_cell.length_a   1.000
_cell.length_b   1.000
_cell.length_c   1.000
_cell.angle_alpha   90.00
_cell.angle_beta   90.00
_cell.angle_gamma   90.00
#
_symmetry.space_group_name_H-M   'P 1'
#
loop_
_entity.id
_entity.type
_entity.pdbx_description
1 polymer ?
#
loop_
_entity_poly.entity_id
_entity_poly.type
_entity_poly.pdbx_seq_one_letter_code
_entity_poly.pdbx_strand_id
1 'polypeptide(L)'
;DDGVLPITDPRMTRFNISLQEGVDMVLWSIEHAEGGELLVPKIPSYRIGDVATAIAPDARQEMIGIRPGEKIHEEMITSSDSFNTVDLGDYYAILPVSANYSIEEYCQRRGGKPVEPGFAYSSGTNPDFLSVEQIRELIDEHVVGKTID
;
A
#
# COMPACT_ATOMS: atom_id res chain seq x y z
N ASP A 1 -6.82 0.50 31.61
CA ASP A 1 -6.56 -0.36 30.42
C ASP A 1 -7.36 -1.64 30.61
N ASP A 2 -8.56 -1.67 30.02
CA ASP A 2 -9.57 -2.71 30.27
C ASP A 2 -9.35 -3.98 29.44
N GLY A 3 -8.17 -4.16 28.81
CA GLY A 3 -7.85 -5.31 27.97
C GLY A 3 -8.77 -5.48 26.76
N VAL A 4 -9.34 -4.37 26.26
CA VAL A 4 -10.24 -4.34 25.11
C VAL A 4 -9.68 -3.41 24.03
N LEU A 5 -9.59 -3.92 22.80
CA LEU A 5 -9.22 -3.14 21.61
C LEU A 5 -10.44 -2.92 20.72
N PRO A 6 -10.86 -1.67 20.47
CA PRO A 6 -11.94 -1.39 19.54
C PRO A 6 -11.49 -1.59 18.10
N ILE A 7 -12.21 -2.42 17.35
CA ILE A 7 -11.98 -2.71 15.92
C ILE A 7 -13.18 -2.19 15.12
N THR A 8 -12.92 -1.42 14.08
CA THR A 8 -13.97 -0.86 13.22
C THR A 8 -14.68 -1.95 12.41
N ASP A 9 -13.91 -2.76 11.69
CA ASP A 9 -14.41 -3.89 10.92
C ASP A 9 -13.26 -4.90 10.67
N PRO A 10 -13.44 -6.20 10.91
CA PRO A 10 -12.40 -7.22 10.75
C PRO A 10 -11.99 -7.44 9.29
N ARG A 11 -12.80 -6.99 8.33
CA ARG A 11 -12.49 -7.08 6.90
C ARG A 11 -11.54 -6.00 6.43
N MET A 12 -11.32 -4.95 7.25
CA MET A 12 -10.48 -3.82 6.86
C MET A 12 -9.04 -4.24 6.64
N THR A 13 -8.50 -3.79 5.51
CA THR A 13 -7.10 -3.96 5.14
C THR A 13 -6.47 -2.61 4.81
N ARG A 14 -5.17 -2.50 4.99
CA ARG A 14 -4.38 -1.32 4.63
C ARG A 14 -3.09 -1.77 3.98
N PHE A 15 -2.46 -0.88 3.24
CA PHE A 15 -1.09 -1.06 2.78
C PHE A 15 -0.11 -0.69 3.88
N ASN A 16 1.06 -1.34 3.89
CA ASN A 16 2.14 -1.05 4.82
C ASN A 16 3.33 -0.47 4.07
N ILE A 17 3.85 0.64 4.55
CA ILE A 17 5.10 1.23 4.09
C ILE A 17 5.80 1.87 5.29
N SER A 18 7.08 1.62 5.44
CA SER A 18 7.92 2.30 6.42
C SER A 18 8.30 3.71 5.93
N LEU A 19 8.74 4.56 6.86
CA LEU A 19 9.24 5.89 6.49
C LEU A 19 10.44 5.80 5.54
N GLN A 20 11.35 4.84 5.78
CA GLN A 20 12.53 4.65 4.94
C GLN A 20 12.16 4.23 3.52
N GLU A 21 11.26 3.25 3.36
CA GLU A 21 10.76 2.85 2.03
C GLU A 21 10.10 4.02 1.29
N GLY A 22 9.36 4.88 2.02
CA GLY A 22 8.79 6.10 1.45
C GLY A 22 9.86 7.08 0.96
N VAL A 23 10.95 7.26 1.72
CA VAL A 23 12.10 8.10 1.31
C VAL A 23 12.79 7.49 0.10
N ASP A 24 13.06 6.19 0.11
CA ASP A 24 13.72 5.49 -1.00
C ASP A 24 12.90 5.56 -2.28
N MET A 25 11.57 5.46 -2.18
CA MET A 25 10.66 5.67 -3.30
C MET A 25 10.76 7.09 -3.87
N VAL A 26 10.84 8.12 -3.03
CA VAL A 26 11.00 9.52 -3.50
C VAL A 26 12.33 9.70 -4.22
N LEU A 27 13.43 9.18 -3.66
CA LEU A 27 14.76 9.25 -4.30
C LEU A 27 14.77 8.51 -5.63
N TRP A 28 14.22 7.30 -5.66
CA TRP A 28 14.06 6.54 -6.90
C TRP A 28 13.22 7.30 -7.94
N SER A 29 12.13 7.95 -7.50
CA SER A 29 11.26 8.73 -8.39
C SER A 29 11.99 9.92 -9.01
N ILE A 30 12.83 10.62 -8.26
CA ILE A 30 13.62 11.75 -8.77
C ILE A 30 14.59 11.29 -9.87
N GLU A 31 15.16 10.12 -9.75
CA GLU A 31 16.11 9.57 -10.72
C GLU A 31 15.42 8.98 -11.97
N HIS A 32 14.18 8.53 -11.83
CA HIS A 32 13.55 7.68 -12.84
C HIS A 32 12.30 8.27 -13.49
N ALA A 33 11.62 9.24 -12.90
CA ALA A 33 10.42 9.82 -13.50
C ALA A 33 10.77 10.65 -14.75
N GLU A 34 9.93 10.53 -15.78
CA GLU A 34 10.00 11.38 -16.99
C GLU A 34 9.20 12.67 -16.84
N GLY A 35 8.29 12.71 -15.86
CA GLY A 35 7.48 13.86 -15.48
C GLY A 35 5.99 13.66 -15.72
N GLY A 36 5.21 13.87 -14.66
CA GLY A 36 3.75 13.78 -14.68
C GLY A 36 3.17 12.40 -14.35
N GLU A 37 3.98 11.35 -14.24
CA GLU A 37 3.54 10.04 -13.79
C GLU A 37 3.18 10.06 -12.31
N LEU A 38 2.17 9.27 -11.95
CA LEU A 38 1.92 8.88 -10.56
C LEU A 38 2.57 7.53 -10.31
N LEU A 39 3.65 7.52 -9.53
CA LEU A 39 4.37 6.30 -9.19
C LEU A 39 3.75 5.65 -7.95
N VAL A 40 3.51 4.35 -8.02
CA VAL A 40 2.84 3.56 -6.96
C VAL A 40 3.72 2.39 -6.59
N PRO A 41 4.20 2.28 -5.33
CA PRO A 41 5.04 1.18 -4.89
C PRO A 41 4.23 -0.09 -4.74
N LYS A 42 4.85 -1.24 -5.03
CA LYS A 42 4.31 -2.55 -4.69
C LYS A 42 4.72 -2.88 -3.25
N ILE A 43 3.79 -2.75 -2.34
CA ILE A 43 4.01 -2.89 -0.89
C ILE A 43 3.02 -3.89 -0.30
N PRO A 44 3.38 -4.55 0.81
CA PRO A 44 2.50 -5.51 1.44
C PRO A 44 1.26 -4.85 2.06
N SER A 45 0.25 -5.68 2.25
CA SER A 45 -0.98 -5.32 2.98
C SER A 45 -1.02 -5.99 4.34
N TYR A 46 -1.87 -5.48 5.23
CA TYR A 46 -2.20 -6.12 6.49
C TYR A 46 -3.70 -6.01 6.80
N ARG A 47 -4.18 -6.90 7.66
CA ARG A 47 -5.53 -6.83 8.22
C ARG A 47 -5.50 -6.08 9.54
N ILE A 48 -6.48 -5.24 9.78
CA ILE A 48 -6.56 -4.48 11.05
C ILE A 48 -6.63 -5.42 12.27
N GLY A 49 -7.33 -6.56 12.16
CA GLY A 49 -7.37 -7.57 13.21
C GLY A 49 -5.99 -8.19 13.53
N ASP A 50 -5.15 -8.37 12.51
CA ASP A 50 -3.79 -8.90 12.69
C ASP A 50 -2.89 -7.89 13.41
N VAL A 51 -3.03 -6.59 13.12
CA VAL A 51 -2.35 -5.52 13.86
C VAL A 51 -2.78 -5.50 15.33
N ALA A 52 -4.07 -5.62 15.59
CA ALA A 52 -4.57 -5.69 16.97
C ALA A 52 -3.99 -6.90 17.72
N THR A 53 -3.93 -8.05 17.07
CA THR A 53 -3.33 -9.27 17.63
C THR A 53 -1.81 -9.14 17.83
N ALA A 54 -1.13 -8.43 16.92
CA ALA A 54 0.31 -8.19 17.03
C ALA A 54 0.64 -7.31 18.24
N ILE A 55 -0.15 -6.25 18.46
CA ILE A 55 0.07 -5.27 19.55
C ILE A 55 -0.34 -5.85 20.92
N ALA A 56 -1.50 -6.51 20.99
CA ALA A 56 -2.06 -7.00 22.24
C ALA A 56 -2.76 -8.35 22.02
N PRO A 57 -1.98 -9.47 22.04
CA PRO A 57 -2.49 -10.80 21.71
C PRO A 57 -3.58 -11.30 22.66
N ASP A 58 -3.55 -10.85 23.91
CA ASP A 58 -4.50 -11.26 24.94
C ASP A 58 -5.71 -10.32 25.07
N ALA A 59 -5.73 -9.22 24.32
CA ALA A 59 -6.82 -8.25 24.38
C ALA A 59 -8.06 -8.76 23.63
N ARG A 60 -9.23 -8.54 24.23
CA ARG A 60 -10.50 -8.79 23.54
C ARG A 60 -10.73 -7.74 22.46
N GLN A 61 -10.90 -8.16 21.23
CA GLN A 61 -11.28 -7.29 20.12
C GLN A 61 -12.80 -7.04 20.16
N GLU A 62 -13.21 -5.78 20.21
CA GLU A 62 -14.61 -5.37 20.22
C GLU A 62 -14.95 -4.57 18.97
N MET A 63 -15.99 -5.02 18.25
CA MET A 63 -16.42 -4.39 17.00
C MET A 63 -17.24 -3.14 17.30
N ILE A 64 -16.76 -1.98 16.85
CA ILE A 64 -17.42 -0.68 17.05
C ILE A 64 -18.13 -0.16 15.80
N GLY A 65 -17.97 -0.84 14.64
CA GLY A 65 -18.58 -0.43 13.37
C GLY A 65 -17.75 0.58 12.59
N ILE A 66 -18.01 0.63 11.28
CA ILE A 66 -17.34 1.53 10.33
C ILE A 66 -17.84 2.95 10.52
N ARG A 67 -16.92 3.93 10.52
CA ARG A 67 -17.24 5.35 10.56
C ARG A 67 -17.61 5.87 9.16
N PRO A 68 -18.43 6.93 9.06
CA PRO A 68 -18.70 7.55 7.77
C PRO A 68 -17.42 7.98 7.06
N GLY A 69 -17.28 7.58 5.80
CA GLY A 69 -16.11 7.89 4.97
C GLY A 69 -14.92 6.91 5.09
N GLU A 70 -14.96 5.97 6.02
CA GLU A 70 -13.95 4.91 6.09
C GLU A 70 -14.17 3.86 4.99
N LYS A 71 -13.06 3.40 4.38
CA LYS A 71 -13.06 2.32 3.39
C LYS A 71 -12.69 0.99 4.06
N ILE A 72 -13.30 -0.11 3.60
CA ILE A 72 -12.89 -1.46 4.01
C ILE A 72 -11.50 -1.76 3.48
N HIS A 73 -11.24 -1.45 2.22
CA HIS A 73 -9.96 -1.60 1.56
C HIS A 73 -9.47 -0.27 1.01
N GLU A 74 -8.17 -0.05 0.99
CA GLU A 74 -7.55 1.06 0.25
C GLU A 74 -7.26 0.64 -1.19
N GLU A 75 -7.31 1.60 -2.10
CA GLU A 75 -7.07 1.37 -3.52
C GLU A 75 -6.12 2.45 -4.04
N MET A 76 -4.95 2.04 -4.53
CA MET A 76 -3.94 2.94 -5.09
C MET A 76 -4.02 3.05 -6.60
N ILE A 77 -4.53 2.00 -7.28
CA ILE A 77 -4.80 2.02 -8.72
C ILE A 77 -6.22 1.51 -8.91
N THR A 78 -7.08 2.33 -9.49
CA THR A 78 -8.44 1.93 -9.81
C THR A 78 -8.48 1.17 -11.14
N SER A 79 -9.55 0.42 -11.38
CA SER A 79 -9.74 -0.26 -12.67
C SER A 79 -9.78 0.70 -13.86
N SER A 80 -10.20 1.96 -13.64
CA SER A 80 -10.18 3.00 -14.66
C SER A 80 -8.77 3.48 -15.01
N ASP A 81 -7.84 3.45 -14.05
CA ASP A 81 -6.44 3.84 -14.25
C ASP A 81 -5.66 2.80 -15.04
N SER A 82 -6.15 1.54 -15.10
CA SER A 82 -5.47 0.42 -15.75
C SER A 82 -5.08 0.69 -17.20
N PHE A 83 -5.86 1.48 -17.93
CA PHE A 83 -5.60 1.83 -19.33
C PHE A 83 -4.35 2.69 -19.51
N ASN A 84 -3.89 3.35 -18.45
CA ASN A 84 -2.69 4.20 -18.46
C ASN A 84 -1.63 3.71 -17.48
N THR A 85 -1.76 2.49 -16.96
CA THR A 85 -0.86 1.95 -15.93
C THR A 85 0.15 0.98 -16.53
N VAL A 86 1.42 1.16 -16.16
CA VAL A 86 2.55 0.30 -16.51
C VAL A 86 3.11 -0.35 -15.27
N ASP A 87 3.39 -1.64 -15.35
CA ASP A 87 4.14 -2.42 -14.36
C ASP A 87 5.63 -2.30 -14.67
N LEU A 88 6.40 -1.67 -13.76
CA LEU A 88 7.84 -1.45 -13.84
C LEU A 88 8.65 -2.45 -12.97
N GLY A 89 8.02 -3.49 -12.45
CA GLY A 89 8.65 -4.43 -11.51
C GLY A 89 8.30 -4.08 -10.07
N ASP A 90 9.11 -3.27 -9.39
CA ASP A 90 8.86 -2.88 -7.99
C ASP A 90 7.83 -1.76 -7.84
N TYR A 91 7.53 -1.05 -8.93
CA TYR A 91 6.58 0.05 -8.97
C TYR A 91 5.58 -0.13 -10.10
N TYR A 92 4.42 0.51 -9.95
CA TYR A 92 3.55 0.86 -11.06
C TYR A 92 3.72 2.34 -11.40
N ALA A 93 3.52 2.69 -12.66
CA ALA A 93 3.43 4.07 -13.13
C ALA A 93 2.07 4.29 -13.79
N ILE A 94 1.27 5.23 -13.27
CA ILE A 94 0.07 5.73 -13.94
C ILE A 94 0.50 6.92 -14.79
N LEU A 95 0.39 6.78 -16.11
CA LEU A 95 0.83 7.81 -17.04
C LEU A 95 -0.18 8.94 -17.13
N PRO A 96 0.27 10.19 -17.27
CA PRO A 96 -0.63 11.33 -17.42
C PRO A 96 -1.38 11.26 -18.76
N VAL A 97 -2.66 11.63 -18.76
CA VAL A 97 -3.48 11.69 -19.98
C VAL A 97 -2.92 12.67 -21.00
N SER A 98 -2.17 13.67 -20.54
CA SER A 98 -1.51 14.70 -21.38
C SER A 98 -0.13 14.27 -21.89
N ALA A 99 0.28 13.03 -21.71
CA ALA A 99 1.57 12.54 -22.22
C ALA A 99 1.66 12.71 -23.75
N ASN A 100 2.84 13.15 -24.21
CA ASN A 100 3.13 13.27 -25.65
C ASN A 100 3.72 11.97 -26.26
N TYR A 101 3.54 10.84 -25.56
CA TYR A 101 4.03 9.51 -25.93
C TYR A 101 2.96 8.45 -25.61
N SER A 102 3.04 7.33 -26.30
CA SER A 102 2.16 6.18 -26.05
C SER A 102 2.67 5.32 -24.86
N ILE A 103 1.80 4.48 -24.33
CA ILE A 103 2.16 3.54 -23.28
C ILE A 103 3.25 2.56 -23.74
N GLU A 104 3.22 2.15 -25.03
CA GLU A 104 4.22 1.29 -25.63
C GLU A 104 5.58 1.95 -25.72
N GLU A 105 5.62 3.22 -26.09
CA GLU A 105 6.86 4.01 -26.14
C GLU A 105 7.45 4.18 -24.74
N TYR A 106 6.61 4.42 -23.73
CA TYR A 106 7.06 4.46 -22.33
C TYR A 106 7.63 3.13 -21.89
N CYS A 107 6.93 2.02 -22.17
CA CYS A 107 7.41 0.66 -21.85
C CYS A 107 8.75 0.34 -22.51
N GLN A 108 8.96 0.75 -23.77
CA GLN A 108 10.23 0.54 -24.47
C GLN A 108 11.39 1.28 -23.81
N ARG A 109 11.17 2.50 -23.33
CA ARG A 109 12.20 3.29 -22.64
C ARG A 109 12.47 2.81 -21.21
N ARG A 110 11.41 2.41 -20.49
CA ARG A 110 11.49 2.09 -19.06
C ARG A 110 11.58 0.59 -18.74
N GLY A 111 11.39 -0.27 -19.73
CA GLY A 111 11.48 -1.73 -19.56
C GLY A 111 10.27 -2.36 -18.87
N GLY A 112 9.15 -1.64 -18.81
CA GLY A 112 7.91 -2.11 -18.20
C GLY A 112 6.97 -2.80 -19.19
N LYS A 113 5.79 -3.13 -18.71
CA LYS A 113 4.67 -3.66 -19.52
C LYS A 113 3.36 -3.04 -19.07
N PRO A 114 2.39 -2.80 -19.97
CA PRO A 114 1.05 -2.39 -19.57
C PRO A 114 0.42 -3.43 -18.64
N VAL A 115 -0.37 -2.98 -17.67
CA VAL A 115 -1.19 -3.90 -16.89
C VAL A 115 -2.42 -4.33 -17.71
N GLU A 116 -3.06 -5.43 -17.28
CA GLU A 116 -4.29 -5.90 -17.96
C GLU A 116 -5.44 -4.89 -17.78
N PRO A 117 -6.28 -4.67 -18.80
CA PRO A 117 -7.46 -3.84 -18.68
C PRO A 117 -8.36 -4.29 -17.52
N GLY A 118 -8.75 -3.35 -16.68
CA GLY A 118 -9.52 -3.62 -15.46
C GLY A 118 -8.70 -4.01 -14.24
N PHE A 119 -7.37 -4.02 -14.35
CA PHE A 119 -6.48 -4.19 -13.20
C PHE A 119 -6.76 -3.11 -12.15
N ALA A 120 -6.79 -3.52 -10.87
CA ALA A 120 -6.86 -2.62 -9.73
C ALA A 120 -5.84 -3.06 -8.67
N TYR A 121 -5.19 -2.10 -8.04
CA TYR A 121 -4.26 -2.37 -6.95
C TYR A 121 -4.90 -1.94 -5.63
N SER A 122 -5.48 -2.92 -4.94
CA SER A 122 -6.23 -2.74 -3.69
C SER A 122 -5.60 -3.55 -2.57
N SER A 123 -5.61 -2.99 -1.36
CA SER A 123 -5.12 -3.68 -0.16
C SER A 123 -5.91 -4.95 0.18
N GLY A 124 -7.15 -5.06 -0.32
CA GLY A 124 -8.01 -6.23 -0.07
C GLY A 124 -7.72 -7.43 -0.97
N THR A 125 -7.15 -7.19 -2.15
CA THR A 125 -6.83 -8.21 -3.16
C THR A 125 -5.33 -8.35 -3.45
N ASN A 126 -4.51 -7.60 -2.71
CA ASN A 126 -3.06 -7.71 -2.80
C ASN A 126 -2.61 -9.15 -2.48
N PRO A 127 -1.76 -9.78 -3.30
CA PRO A 127 -1.25 -11.12 -3.03
C PRO A 127 -0.28 -11.18 -1.85
N ASP A 128 0.33 -10.05 -1.47
CA ASP A 128 1.30 -9.94 -0.40
C ASP A 128 0.66 -9.39 0.87
N PHE A 129 0.50 -10.27 1.88
CA PHE A 129 -0.04 -9.92 3.19
C PHE A 129 0.97 -10.24 4.29
N LEU A 130 1.19 -9.27 5.18
CA LEU A 130 1.99 -9.44 6.37
C LEU A 130 1.29 -10.38 7.36
N SER A 131 2.05 -11.32 7.93
CA SER A 131 1.61 -12.13 9.07
C SER A 131 1.65 -11.32 10.38
N VAL A 132 1.02 -11.85 11.42
CA VAL A 132 1.06 -11.26 12.77
C VAL A 132 2.51 -11.14 13.27
N GLU A 133 3.35 -12.15 12.99
CA GLU A 133 4.76 -12.16 13.37
C GLU A 133 5.55 -11.06 12.66
N GLN A 134 5.37 -10.92 11.35
CA GLN A 134 6.01 -9.86 10.56
C GLN A 134 5.57 -8.47 11.01
N ILE A 135 4.30 -8.30 11.36
CA ILE A 135 3.80 -7.04 11.92
C ILE A 135 4.48 -6.74 13.27
N ARG A 136 4.69 -7.73 14.14
CA ARG A 136 5.42 -7.54 15.41
C ARG A 136 6.85 -7.11 15.17
N GLU A 137 7.56 -7.75 14.25
CA GLU A 137 8.93 -7.39 13.87
C GLU A 137 9.02 -5.92 13.42
N LEU A 138 8.08 -5.49 12.57
CA LEU A 138 8.01 -4.10 12.12
C LEU A 138 7.70 -3.11 13.27
N ILE A 139 6.82 -3.49 14.20
CA ILE A 139 6.52 -2.68 15.38
C ILE A 139 7.77 -2.55 16.27
N ASP A 140 8.48 -3.65 16.52
CA ASP A 140 9.69 -3.66 17.33
C ASP A 140 10.80 -2.81 16.68
N GLU A 141 10.96 -2.89 15.38
CA GLU A 141 11.98 -2.14 14.64
C GLU A 141 11.67 -0.63 14.56
N HIS A 142 10.40 -0.28 14.31
CA HIS A 142 10.05 1.09 13.92
C HIS A 142 9.32 1.88 15.00
N VAL A 143 8.72 1.22 16.00
CA VAL A 143 7.90 1.86 17.03
C VAL A 143 8.50 1.71 18.43
N VAL A 144 8.90 0.50 18.82
CA VAL A 144 9.47 0.21 20.14
C VAL A 144 10.96 0.53 20.13
N GLY A 145 11.38 1.59 20.79
CA GLY A 145 12.80 1.99 20.91
C GLY A 145 13.15 3.36 20.33
N LYS A 146 12.24 4.01 19.63
CA LYS A 146 12.39 5.42 19.27
C LYS A 146 11.70 6.30 20.32
N THR A 147 12.34 6.47 21.49
CA THR A 147 12.04 7.63 22.34
C THR A 147 12.38 8.85 21.50
N ILE A 148 11.38 9.61 21.12
CA ILE A 148 11.59 10.92 20.50
C ILE A 148 12.07 11.81 21.66
N ASP A 149 13.38 12.12 21.71
CA ASP A 149 13.96 13.15 22.56
C ASP A 149 13.53 14.53 22.08
#